data_e31a1a7bad2076f0b1012e052830732d
#
_entry.id   e31a1a7bad2076f0b1012e052830732d
#
_cell.length_a   1.000
_cell.length_b   1.000
_cell.length_c   1.000
_cell.angle_alpha   90.00
_cell.angle_beta   90.00
_cell.angle_gamma   90.00
#
_symmetry.space_group_name_H-M   'P 1'
#
loop_
_entity.id
_entity.type
_entity.pdbx_description
1 polymer ?
#
loop_
_entity_poly.entity_id
_entity_poly.type
_entity_poly.pdbx_seq_one_letter_code
_entity_poly.pdbx_strand_id
1 'polypeptide(L)'
;MTRKAIGIDLGGTTIKAGLVSESTGLIEENSIPTGAEDGPEKVLDRVASLITEFRQGNSDVVGVGIGAPGAINWERTTVSGPPNFPGWQSVHVGNALASRLNKPILTLVENDANAAALGSAHYGVGHRFDSFIMVTLGTGVGGAIIYQNKIFRGATGAAGEIGHMTINYEGPFARSGVAGAIEAYLGQRFLSRHARYRLMNKKDSLMHKMAEADLQGITPKMLFEAAELGDEGAKEVLAWAGHKLGCVLGSAVNLLDIRKIVVGGGLSAAGNYILDATRSTLIHYVTPVLQGGLEVVQETRGNDVGMLGAGHLVFQHLDEHGISPD
;
A
#
# COMPACT_ATOMS: atom_id res chain seq x y z
N MET A 1 22.95 21.44 0.02
CA MET A 1 23.01 20.05 0.58
C MET A 1 21.69 19.37 0.23
N THR A 2 21.69 18.07 0.00
CA THR A 2 20.46 17.33 -0.29
C THR A 2 19.66 17.18 0.99
N ARG A 3 18.37 17.53 0.97
CA ARG A 3 17.47 17.40 2.13
C ARG A 3 17.32 15.92 2.56
N LYS A 4 17.15 15.70 3.86
CA LYS A 4 16.85 14.39 4.43
C LYS A 4 15.57 14.47 5.26
N ALA A 5 14.76 13.43 5.22
CA ALA A 5 13.56 13.27 6.02
C ALA A 5 13.49 11.86 6.61
N ILE A 6 12.79 11.68 7.71
CA ILE A 6 12.46 10.36 8.22
C ILE A 6 11.12 9.94 7.61
N GLY A 7 11.11 8.81 6.91
CA GLY A 7 9.91 8.17 6.40
C GLY A 7 9.53 6.99 7.28
N ILE A 8 8.27 6.92 7.70
CA ILE A 8 7.74 5.86 8.57
C ILE A 8 6.56 5.19 7.87
N ASP A 9 6.59 3.87 7.81
CA ASP A 9 5.46 3.01 7.45
C ASP A 9 4.90 2.39 8.73
N LEU A 10 3.74 2.88 9.18
CA LEU A 10 3.05 2.44 10.39
C LEU A 10 2.14 1.25 10.06
N GLY A 11 2.71 0.06 9.95
CA GLY A 11 1.94 -1.16 9.72
C GLY A 11 1.32 -1.72 11.00
N GLY A 12 0.28 -2.55 10.86
CA GLY A 12 -0.41 -3.17 12.01
C GLY A 12 0.45 -4.14 12.82
N THR A 13 1.50 -4.71 12.24
CA THR A 13 2.40 -5.67 12.90
C THR A 13 3.79 -5.09 13.15
N THR A 14 4.28 -4.27 12.23
CA THR A 14 5.64 -3.73 12.23
C THR A 14 5.61 -2.26 11.87
N ILE A 15 6.32 -1.44 12.62
CA ILE A 15 6.68 -0.07 12.26
C ILE A 15 8.02 -0.15 11.55
N LYS A 16 8.08 0.35 10.32
CA LYS A 16 9.32 0.52 9.58
C LYS A 16 9.65 2.00 9.50
N ALA A 17 10.88 2.35 9.71
CA ALA A 17 11.35 3.72 9.59
C ALA A 17 12.64 3.77 8.79
N GLY A 18 12.83 4.82 8.00
CA GLY A 18 14.02 5.01 7.20
C GLY A 18 14.43 6.48 7.08
N LEU A 19 15.72 6.70 7.00
CA LEU A 19 16.29 7.99 6.63
C LEU A 19 16.28 8.09 5.11
N VAL A 20 15.50 9.02 4.58
CA VAL A 20 15.28 9.23 3.15
C VAL A 20 16.02 10.48 2.70
N SER A 21 16.89 10.33 1.71
CA SER A 21 17.48 11.45 0.95
C SER A 21 16.57 11.78 -0.23
N GLU A 22 16.33 13.05 -0.45
CA GLU A 22 15.53 13.53 -1.57
C GLU A 22 16.06 13.05 -2.93
N SER A 23 17.38 13.01 -3.09
CA SER A 23 18.02 12.67 -4.39
C SER A 23 18.32 11.17 -4.58
N THR A 24 18.60 10.45 -3.49
CA THR A 24 19.10 9.05 -3.58
C THR A 24 18.15 8.01 -2.99
N GLY A 25 17.08 8.46 -2.33
CA GLY A 25 16.12 7.59 -1.65
C GLY A 25 16.61 7.10 -0.29
N LEU A 26 16.36 5.86 0.04
CA LEU A 26 16.65 5.27 1.35
C LEU A 26 18.16 5.20 1.62
N ILE A 27 18.59 5.76 2.75
CA ILE A 27 19.99 5.76 3.23
C ILE A 27 20.17 4.68 4.29
N GLU A 28 19.25 4.61 5.24
CA GLU A 28 19.28 3.74 6.43
C GLU A 28 17.86 3.35 6.80
N GLU A 29 17.66 2.15 7.33
CA GLU A 29 16.36 1.70 7.79
C GLU A 29 16.44 0.94 9.10
N ASN A 30 15.35 0.97 9.87
CA ASN A 30 15.15 0.17 11.07
C ASN A 30 13.68 -0.25 11.16
N SER A 31 13.41 -1.35 11.84
CA SER A 31 12.05 -1.84 12.03
C SER A 31 11.85 -2.44 13.42
N ILE A 32 10.68 -2.17 14.01
CA ILE A 32 10.30 -2.68 15.32
C ILE A 32 8.85 -3.19 15.30
N PRO A 33 8.46 -4.10 16.19
CA PRO A 33 7.07 -4.51 16.35
C PRO A 33 6.17 -3.31 16.67
N THR A 34 4.99 -3.24 16.05
CA THR A 34 4.02 -2.17 16.32
C THR A 34 3.43 -2.30 17.71
N GLY A 35 3.03 -3.51 18.13
CA GLY A 35 2.26 -3.72 19.36
C GLY A 35 0.95 -2.90 19.31
N ALA A 36 0.19 -3.02 18.22
CA ALA A 36 -1.01 -2.22 18.00
C ALA A 36 -2.06 -2.37 19.11
N GLU A 37 -2.09 -3.54 19.75
CA GLU A 37 -2.95 -3.89 20.89
C GLU A 37 -2.68 -3.05 22.15
N ASP A 38 -1.48 -2.46 22.27
CA ASP A 38 -1.12 -1.61 23.42
C ASP A 38 -1.79 -0.21 23.35
N GLY A 39 -2.45 0.11 22.25
CA GLY A 39 -3.12 1.38 22.02
C GLY A 39 -2.21 2.51 21.52
N PRO A 40 -2.82 3.67 21.19
CA PRO A 40 -2.12 4.75 20.49
C PRO A 40 -0.92 5.33 21.25
N GLU A 41 -1.01 5.48 22.57
CA GLU A 41 0.06 6.08 23.37
C GLU A 41 1.35 5.29 23.25
N LYS A 42 1.30 3.95 23.42
CA LYS A 42 2.46 3.07 23.33
C LYS A 42 3.03 2.96 21.93
N VAL A 43 2.15 2.92 20.93
CA VAL A 43 2.58 2.93 19.53
C VAL A 43 3.33 4.22 19.20
N LEU A 44 2.81 5.37 19.64
CA LEU A 44 3.45 6.68 19.42
C LEU A 44 4.75 6.84 20.23
N ASP A 45 4.88 6.21 21.41
CA ASP A 45 6.16 6.14 22.15
C ASP A 45 7.22 5.41 21.30
N ARG A 46 6.85 4.29 20.64
CA ARG A 46 7.74 3.53 19.75
C ARG A 46 8.14 4.34 18.50
N VAL A 47 7.18 5.03 17.91
CA VAL A 47 7.45 5.94 16.78
C VAL A 47 8.41 7.06 17.20
N ALA A 48 8.19 7.69 18.34
CA ALA A 48 9.07 8.75 18.85
C ALA A 48 10.49 8.25 19.15
N SER A 49 10.63 7.00 19.62
CA SER A 49 11.94 6.38 19.84
C SER A 49 12.71 6.22 18.53
N LEU A 50 12.06 5.71 17.48
CA LEU A 50 12.68 5.60 16.13
C LEU A 50 13.08 6.96 15.57
N ILE A 51 12.20 7.97 15.70
CA ILE A 51 12.52 9.34 15.27
C ILE A 51 13.75 9.87 16.00
N THR A 52 13.83 9.63 17.30
CA THR A 52 14.97 10.08 18.13
C THR A 52 16.25 9.40 17.70
N GLU A 53 16.21 8.09 17.43
CA GLU A 53 17.34 7.30 16.95
C GLU A 53 17.90 7.85 15.64
N PHE A 54 17.04 8.03 14.61
CA PHE A 54 17.47 8.56 13.30
C PHE A 54 17.99 10.00 13.37
N ARG A 55 17.51 10.81 14.32
CA ARG A 55 18.02 12.18 14.54
C ARG A 55 19.37 12.23 15.22
N GLN A 56 19.78 11.15 15.91
CA GLN A 56 21.12 11.03 16.48
C GLN A 56 22.14 10.92 15.34
N GLY A 57 22.94 11.97 15.14
CA GLY A 57 23.92 12.04 14.05
C GLY A 57 23.40 12.62 12.73
N ASN A 58 22.11 12.90 12.60
CA ASN A 58 21.48 13.49 11.42
C ASN A 58 20.75 14.78 11.81
N SER A 59 21.50 15.83 12.11
CA SER A 59 20.94 17.15 12.50
C SER A 59 20.27 17.91 11.34
N ASP A 60 20.49 17.46 10.10
CA ASP A 60 19.99 17.98 8.85
C ASP A 60 18.65 17.37 8.39
N VAL A 61 18.01 16.57 9.25
CA VAL A 61 16.66 16.04 8.99
C VAL A 61 15.63 17.16 9.08
N VAL A 62 14.92 17.42 7.98
CA VAL A 62 13.98 18.53 7.83
C VAL A 62 12.56 18.21 8.27
N GLY A 63 12.20 16.94 8.45
CA GLY A 63 10.86 16.53 8.86
C GLY A 63 10.68 15.03 8.95
N VAL A 64 9.49 14.64 9.39
CA VAL A 64 9.01 13.25 9.50
C VAL A 64 7.73 13.09 8.72
N GLY A 65 7.70 12.14 7.81
CA GLY A 65 6.48 11.69 7.14
C GLY A 65 6.07 10.31 7.63
N ILE A 66 4.78 10.08 7.80
CA ILE A 66 4.23 8.83 8.31
C ILE A 66 3.15 8.34 7.37
N GLY A 67 3.35 7.18 6.76
CA GLY A 67 2.30 6.42 6.09
C GLY A 67 1.54 5.60 7.13
N ALA A 68 0.24 5.77 7.26
CA ALA A 68 -0.58 5.08 8.24
C ALA A 68 -1.87 4.54 7.63
N PRO A 69 -2.39 3.39 8.05
CA PRO A 69 -3.70 2.92 7.65
C PRO A 69 -4.80 3.82 8.21
N GLY A 70 -5.98 3.81 7.59
CA GLY A 70 -7.14 4.58 8.02
C GLY A 70 -7.30 5.91 7.28
N ALA A 71 -8.26 6.71 7.74
CA ALA A 71 -8.57 8.00 7.14
C ALA A 71 -7.65 9.10 7.69
N ILE A 72 -7.07 9.88 6.78
CA ILE A 72 -6.17 10.99 7.10
C ILE A 72 -6.88 12.30 6.78
N ASN A 73 -6.92 13.23 7.75
CA ASN A 73 -7.52 14.55 7.54
C ASN A 73 -6.77 15.35 6.47
N TRP A 74 -7.43 16.40 5.95
CA TRP A 74 -6.85 17.19 4.87
C TRP A 74 -5.51 17.83 5.23
N GLU A 75 -5.36 18.26 6.48
CA GLU A 75 -4.17 18.91 7.03
C GLU A 75 -3.00 17.94 7.27
N ARG A 76 -3.18 16.64 7.05
CA ARG A 76 -2.15 15.60 7.25
C ARG A 76 -1.60 15.54 8.67
N THR A 77 -2.48 15.67 9.64
CA THR A 77 -2.10 15.70 11.07
C THR A 77 -2.77 14.61 11.90
N THR A 78 -3.90 14.07 11.44
CA THR A 78 -4.77 13.19 12.22
C THR A 78 -5.07 11.89 11.48
N VAL A 79 -4.96 10.78 12.20
CA VAL A 79 -5.35 9.43 11.75
C VAL A 79 -6.66 9.06 12.44
N SER A 80 -7.64 8.60 11.67
CA SER A 80 -8.95 8.19 12.18
C SER A 80 -9.29 6.75 11.75
N GLY A 81 -9.71 5.93 12.71
CA GLY A 81 -10.25 4.59 12.50
C GLY A 81 -9.35 3.61 11.75
N PRO A 82 -8.03 3.55 11.98
CA PRO A 82 -7.16 2.61 11.29
C PRO A 82 -7.58 1.16 11.64
N PRO A 83 -7.74 0.29 10.65
CA PRO A 83 -8.08 -1.11 10.92
C PRO A 83 -6.95 -1.79 11.70
N ASN A 84 -7.33 -2.65 12.65
CA ASN A 84 -6.42 -3.39 13.54
C ASN A 84 -5.61 -2.53 14.53
N PHE A 85 -6.03 -1.31 14.80
CA PHE A 85 -5.45 -0.41 15.81
C PHE A 85 -6.51 -0.05 16.87
N PRO A 86 -6.66 -0.84 17.94
CA PRO A 86 -7.64 -0.54 18.98
C PRO A 86 -7.34 0.80 19.67
N GLY A 87 -8.39 1.54 19.97
CA GLY A 87 -8.28 2.84 20.65
C GLY A 87 -7.98 4.03 19.73
N TRP A 88 -7.78 3.83 18.43
CA TRP A 88 -7.51 4.89 17.46
C TRP A 88 -8.79 5.46 16.82
N GLN A 89 -9.71 6.04 17.60
CA GLN A 89 -10.89 6.70 17.02
C GLN A 89 -10.50 7.92 16.18
N SER A 90 -9.68 8.81 16.78
CA SER A 90 -9.09 9.97 16.10
C SER A 90 -7.86 10.41 16.89
N VAL A 91 -6.69 10.31 16.31
CA VAL A 91 -5.40 10.60 16.95
C VAL A 91 -4.67 11.69 16.19
N HIS A 92 -4.42 12.83 16.82
CA HIS A 92 -3.63 13.91 16.26
C HIS A 92 -2.13 13.60 16.43
N VAL A 93 -1.58 12.89 15.44
CA VAL A 93 -0.23 12.32 15.49
C VAL A 93 0.86 13.39 15.65
N GLY A 94 0.74 14.51 14.92
CA GLY A 94 1.72 15.60 15.00
C GLY A 94 1.86 16.15 16.41
N ASN A 95 0.76 16.47 17.09
CA ASN A 95 0.78 16.98 18.47
C ASN A 95 1.28 15.93 19.46
N ALA A 96 0.83 14.69 19.28
CA ALA A 96 1.23 13.59 20.15
C ALA A 96 2.74 13.29 20.06
N LEU A 97 3.35 13.41 18.90
CA LEU A 97 4.79 13.26 18.73
C LEU A 97 5.55 14.50 19.22
N ALA A 98 5.03 15.71 19.00
CA ALA A 98 5.66 16.93 19.49
C ALA A 98 5.84 16.92 21.01
N SER A 99 4.91 16.32 21.78
CA SER A 99 5.01 16.17 23.23
C SER A 99 6.03 15.13 23.70
N ARG A 100 6.46 14.22 22.83
CA ARG A 100 7.38 13.11 23.10
C ARG A 100 8.82 13.40 22.67
N LEU A 101 8.98 14.32 21.74
CA LEU A 101 10.29 14.66 21.19
C LEU A 101 10.90 15.88 21.91
N ASN A 102 12.19 15.78 22.27
CA ASN A 102 12.90 16.89 22.92
C ASN A 102 12.91 18.20 22.11
N LYS A 103 12.89 18.07 20.78
CA LYS A 103 12.75 19.19 19.85
C LYS A 103 11.65 18.86 18.86
N PRO A 104 10.59 19.66 18.76
CA PRO A 104 9.57 19.52 17.73
C PRO A 104 10.17 19.47 16.33
N ILE A 105 9.52 18.76 15.44
CA ILE A 105 9.89 18.67 14.04
C ILE A 105 8.62 18.62 13.19
N LEU A 106 8.66 19.14 11.96
CA LEU A 106 7.57 19.01 11.01
C LEU A 106 7.17 17.55 10.90
N THR A 107 5.92 17.23 11.19
CA THR A 107 5.39 15.87 11.13
C THR A 107 4.12 15.84 10.28
N LEU A 108 4.14 15.06 9.22
CA LEU A 108 3.03 14.88 8.30
C LEU A 108 2.59 13.43 8.27
N VAL A 109 1.30 13.21 8.18
CA VAL A 109 0.72 11.87 8.04
C VAL A 109 -0.01 11.76 6.70
N GLU A 110 0.12 10.62 6.04
CA GLU A 110 -0.63 10.30 4.84
C GLU A 110 -1.14 8.85 4.92
N ASN A 111 -2.15 8.51 4.14
CA ASN A 111 -2.57 7.11 4.03
C ASN A 111 -1.42 6.24 3.48
N ASP A 112 -1.32 5.00 3.95
CA ASP A 112 -0.23 4.06 3.61
C ASP A 112 -0.14 3.76 2.10
N ALA A 113 -1.27 3.57 1.42
CA ALA A 113 -1.28 3.36 -0.04
C ALA A 113 -0.91 4.65 -0.80
N ASN A 114 -1.34 5.82 -0.33
CA ASN A 114 -0.94 7.11 -0.88
C ASN A 114 0.56 7.35 -0.70
N ALA A 115 1.10 7.06 0.47
CA ALA A 115 2.54 7.13 0.72
C ALA A 115 3.30 6.19 -0.21
N ALA A 116 2.85 4.93 -0.36
CA ALA A 116 3.47 3.98 -1.27
C ALA A 116 3.43 4.48 -2.73
N ALA A 117 2.33 5.06 -3.18
CA ALA A 117 2.22 5.63 -4.52
C ALA A 117 3.18 6.81 -4.74
N LEU A 118 3.32 7.68 -3.75
CA LEU A 118 4.27 8.79 -3.80
C LEU A 118 5.71 8.29 -3.86
N GLY A 119 6.04 7.24 -3.07
CA GLY A 119 7.34 6.58 -3.12
C GLY A 119 7.64 5.95 -4.47
N SER A 120 6.65 5.30 -5.08
CA SER A 120 6.76 4.77 -6.44
C SER A 120 6.96 5.87 -7.48
N ALA A 121 6.26 7.00 -7.35
CA ALA A 121 6.37 8.13 -8.27
C ALA A 121 7.77 8.77 -8.27
N HIS A 122 8.48 8.74 -7.15
CA HIS A 122 9.79 9.41 -7.05
C HIS A 122 10.98 8.46 -7.04
N TYR A 123 10.83 7.24 -6.53
CA TYR A 123 11.94 6.31 -6.32
C TYR A 123 11.70 4.92 -6.92
N GLY A 124 10.47 4.62 -7.36
CA GLY A 124 10.08 3.31 -7.89
C GLY A 124 9.73 3.34 -9.37
N VAL A 125 9.01 2.31 -9.80
CA VAL A 125 8.63 2.14 -11.22
C VAL A 125 7.66 3.22 -11.70
N GLY A 126 6.89 3.82 -10.80
CA GLY A 126 5.96 4.92 -11.08
C GLY A 126 6.63 6.21 -11.55
N HIS A 127 7.95 6.38 -11.30
CA HIS A 127 8.73 7.55 -11.76
C HIS A 127 8.67 7.77 -13.29
N ARG A 128 8.31 6.76 -14.04
CA ARG A 128 8.13 6.82 -15.49
C ARG A 128 6.85 7.53 -15.91
N PHE A 129 5.92 7.80 -15.00
CA PHE A 129 4.56 8.24 -15.29
C PHE A 129 4.20 9.48 -14.46
N ASP A 130 3.72 10.52 -15.13
CA ASP A 130 3.19 11.71 -14.45
C ASP A 130 1.88 11.43 -13.71
N SER A 131 1.12 10.45 -14.20
CA SER A 131 -0.16 10.06 -13.62
C SER A 131 -0.32 8.55 -13.71
N PHE A 132 -0.69 7.91 -12.61
CA PHE A 132 -0.96 6.47 -12.55
C PHE A 132 -1.89 6.10 -11.38
N ILE A 133 -2.51 4.95 -11.50
CA ILE A 133 -3.26 4.31 -10.43
C ILE A 133 -2.32 3.30 -9.76
N MET A 134 -2.14 3.40 -8.46
CA MET A 134 -1.45 2.36 -7.68
C MET A 134 -2.45 1.49 -6.95
N VAL A 135 -2.20 0.17 -6.98
CA VAL A 135 -2.93 -0.81 -6.17
C VAL A 135 -1.93 -1.59 -5.33
N THR A 136 -2.17 -1.66 -4.04
CA THR A 136 -1.36 -2.46 -3.11
C THR A 136 -2.14 -3.72 -2.71
N LEU A 137 -1.57 -4.89 -3.00
CA LEU A 137 -2.16 -6.19 -2.71
C LEU A 137 -1.46 -6.82 -1.50
N GLY A 138 -2.16 -6.89 -0.36
CA GLY A 138 -1.60 -7.36 0.90
C GLY A 138 -2.66 -7.97 1.81
N THR A 139 -2.65 -7.62 3.10
CA THR A 139 -3.69 -8.01 4.07
C THR A 139 -5.09 -7.64 3.56
N GLY A 140 -5.22 -6.41 2.99
CA GLY A 140 -6.36 -5.92 2.23
C GLY A 140 -5.96 -5.58 0.81
N VAL A 141 -6.76 -4.72 0.18
CA VAL A 141 -6.47 -4.10 -1.12
C VAL A 141 -6.50 -2.58 -0.92
N GLY A 142 -5.33 -1.97 -0.97
CA GLY A 142 -5.20 -0.52 -0.96
C GLY A 142 -5.19 0.06 -2.36
N GLY A 143 -5.47 1.34 -2.47
CA GLY A 143 -5.40 2.07 -3.73
C GLY A 143 -4.97 3.51 -3.52
N ALA A 144 -4.33 4.06 -4.53
CA ALA A 144 -3.94 5.47 -4.57
C ALA A 144 -3.94 5.97 -6.02
N ILE A 145 -4.08 7.25 -6.18
CA ILE A 145 -4.06 7.91 -7.49
C ILE A 145 -2.97 8.98 -7.45
N ILE A 146 -1.99 8.85 -8.33
CA ILE A 146 -1.07 9.94 -8.65
C ILE A 146 -1.59 10.64 -9.90
N TYR A 147 -1.76 11.95 -9.81
CA TYR A 147 -2.16 12.81 -10.92
C TYR A 147 -1.23 14.00 -11.01
N GLN A 148 -0.55 14.14 -12.15
CA GLN A 148 0.45 15.18 -12.37
C GLN A 148 1.52 15.24 -11.25
N ASN A 149 2.10 14.08 -10.95
CA ASN A 149 3.12 13.86 -9.91
C ASN A 149 2.68 14.19 -8.46
N LYS A 150 1.37 14.30 -8.20
CA LYS A 150 0.80 14.57 -6.88
C LYS A 150 -0.23 13.52 -6.49
N ILE A 151 -0.35 13.28 -5.20
CA ILE A 151 -1.43 12.44 -4.66
C ILE A 151 -2.78 13.13 -4.91
N PHE A 152 -3.67 12.46 -5.63
CA PHE A 152 -5.07 12.89 -5.75
C PHE A 152 -5.83 12.47 -4.50
N ARG A 153 -6.14 13.43 -3.63
CA ARG A 153 -6.75 13.19 -2.32
C ARG A 153 -8.28 13.30 -2.30
N GLY A 154 -8.91 13.74 -3.41
CA GLY A 154 -10.37 13.98 -3.45
C GLY A 154 -10.80 15.17 -2.61
N ALA A 155 -12.05 15.18 -2.19
CA ALA A 155 -12.64 16.31 -1.46
C ALA A 155 -12.25 16.36 0.03
N THR A 156 -12.03 15.20 0.65
CA THR A 156 -11.83 15.09 2.11
C THR A 156 -10.52 14.39 2.50
N GLY A 157 -9.72 13.98 1.54
CA GLY A 157 -8.46 13.25 1.78
C GLY A 157 -8.56 11.73 1.60
N ALA A 158 -9.74 11.19 1.26
CA ALA A 158 -10.00 9.76 1.20
C ALA A 158 -10.25 9.24 -0.23
N ALA A 159 -9.63 9.84 -1.25
CA ALA A 159 -9.72 9.30 -2.62
C ALA A 159 -8.81 8.07 -2.80
N GLY A 160 -9.08 7.30 -3.84
CA GLY A 160 -8.24 6.16 -4.19
C GLY A 160 -8.65 4.84 -3.55
N GLU A 161 -9.78 4.76 -2.87
CA GLU A 161 -10.31 3.57 -2.18
C GLU A 161 -10.72 2.45 -3.16
N ILE A 162 -9.79 2.03 -4.02
CA ILE A 162 -10.00 1.00 -5.06
C ILE A 162 -10.40 -0.34 -4.43
N GLY A 163 -9.84 -0.67 -3.28
CA GLY A 163 -10.17 -1.90 -2.53
C GLY A 163 -11.66 -2.02 -2.20
N HIS A 164 -12.37 -0.89 -2.13
CA HIS A 164 -13.80 -0.83 -1.83
C HIS A 164 -14.70 -0.67 -3.07
N MET A 165 -14.13 -0.65 -4.28
CA MET A 165 -14.93 -0.67 -5.51
C MET A 165 -15.62 -2.03 -5.67
N THR A 166 -16.94 -2.00 -5.88
CA THR A 166 -17.77 -3.19 -6.08
C THR A 166 -17.59 -3.73 -7.50
N ILE A 167 -17.20 -5.00 -7.62
CA ILE A 167 -17.10 -5.74 -8.90
C ILE A 167 -18.25 -6.72 -9.12
N ASN A 168 -19.03 -6.98 -8.08
CA ASN A 168 -20.21 -7.83 -8.14
C ASN A 168 -21.19 -7.43 -7.02
N TYR A 169 -22.31 -6.84 -7.37
CA TYR A 169 -23.30 -6.35 -6.38
C TYR A 169 -23.93 -7.48 -5.52
N GLU A 170 -23.91 -8.73 -5.98
CA GLU A 170 -24.33 -9.92 -5.23
C GLU A 170 -23.15 -10.62 -4.52
N GLY A 171 -21.97 -10.01 -4.54
CA GLY A 171 -20.74 -10.60 -4.02
C GLY A 171 -20.64 -10.56 -2.49
N PRO A 172 -19.60 -11.20 -1.95
CA PRO A 172 -19.36 -11.23 -0.51
C PRO A 172 -19.03 -9.85 0.05
N PHE A 173 -19.28 -9.66 1.34
CA PHE A 173 -18.91 -8.44 2.04
C PHE A 173 -17.40 -8.39 2.32
N ALA A 174 -16.77 -7.26 2.04
CA ALA A 174 -15.44 -6.93 2.53
C ALA A 174 -15.48 -6.69 4.05
N ARG A 175 -14.30 -6.55 4.68
CA ARG A 175 -14.22 -6.23 6.12
C ARG A 175 -14.83 -4.87 6.45
N SER A 176 -14.80 -3.93 5.52
CA SER A 176 -15.44 -2.61 5.64
C SER A 176 -16.97 -2.65 5.59
N GLY A 177 -17.58 -3.80 5.30
CA GLY A 177 -19.03 -3.93 5.11
C GLY A 177 -19.52 -3.61 3.70
N VAL A 178 -18.63 -3.29 2.75
CA VAL A 178 -19.01 -3.03 1.35
C VAL A 178 -19.23 -4.35 0.64
N ALA A 179 -20.43 -4.51 0.04
CA ALA A 179 -20.81 -5.71 -0.69
C ALA A 179 -20.06 -5.80 -2.03
N GLY A 180 -19.50 -6.98 -2.33
CA GLY A 180 -18.86 -7.28 -3.58
C GLY A 180 -17.61 -6.47 -3.93
N ALA A 181 -17.04 -5.76 -2.95
CA ALA A 181 -15.81 -5.01 -3.11
C ALA A 181 -14.64 -5.91 -3.51
N ILE A 182 -13.69 -5.38 -4.30
CA ILE A 182 -12.54 -6.16 -4.77
C ILE A 182 -11.70 -6.75 -3.62
N GLU A 183 -11.63 -6.08 -2.48
CA GLU A 183 -10.96 -6.59 -1.28
C GLU A 183 -11.56 -7.91 -0.80
N ALA A 184 -12.88 -8.11 -0.92
CA ALA A 184 -13.55 -9.36 -0.56
C ALA A 184 -13.15 -10.56 -1.44
N TYR A 185 -12.34 -10.33 -2.47
CA TYR A 185 -11.78 -11.34 -3.36
C TYR A 185 -10.26 -11.45 -3.22
N LEU A 186 -9.54 -10.33 -3.16
CA LEU A 186 -8.09 -10.27 -3.27
C LEU A 186 -7.35 -10.02 -1.95
N GLY A 187 -8.01 -9.50 -0.92
CA GLY A 187 -7.41 -9.40 0.40
C GLY A 187 -6.92 -10.78 0.88
N GLN A 188 -5.74 -10.85 1.49
CA GLN A 188 -5.03 -12.11 1.82
C GLN A 188 -5.97 -13.20 2.36
N ARG A 189 -6.80 -12.89 3.36
CA ARG A 189 -7.74 -13.86 3.96
C ARG A 189 -8.76 -14.40 2.96
N PHE A 190 -9.26 -13.55 2.08
CA PHE A 190 -10.29 -13.91 1.11
C PHE A 190 -9.69 -14.74 -0.02
N LEU A 191 -8.52 -14.36 -0.51
CA LEU A 191 -7.79 -15.13 -1.53
C LEU A 191 -7.39 -16.51 -1.02
N SER A 192 -6.86 -16.60 0.21
CA SER A 192 -6.53 -17.91 0.83
C SER A 192 -7.76 -18.81 0.97
N ARG A 193 -8.92 -18.26 1.37
CA ARG A 193 -10.18 -19.00 1.44
C ARG A 193 -10.64 -19.46 0.06
N HIS A 194 -10.54 -18.62 -0.96
CA HIS A 194 -10.86 -18.98 -2.34
C HIS A 194 -9.94 -20.10 -2.85
N ALA A 195 -8.64 -19.98 -2.62
CA ALA A 195 -7.65 -20.98 -2.98
C ALA A 195 -7.98 -22.35 -2.35
N ARG A 196 -8.26 -22.36 -1.05
CA ARG A 196 -8.69 -23.58 -0.35
C ARG A 196 -9.89 -24.23 -1.04
N TYR A 197 -10.94 -23.46 -1.31
CA TYR A 197 -12.15 -23.97 -1.98
C TYR A 197 -11.83 -24.53 -3.38
N ARG A 198 -11.00 -23.86 -4.16
CA ARG A 198 -10.64 -24.29 -5.52
C ARG A 198 -9.75 -25.53 -5.55
N LEU A 199 -8.89 -25.68 -4.55
CA LEU A 199 -7.85 -26.72 -4.51
C LEU A 199 -8.27 -27.97 -3.73
N MET A 200 -9.35 -27.93 -2.94
CA MET A 200 -9.76 -29.05 -2.10
C MET A 200 -9.99 -30.37 -2.87
N ASN A 201 -10.39 -30.31 -4.14
CA ASN A 201 -10.62 -31.44 -5.00
C ASN A 201 -9.47 -31.70 -6.00
N LYS A 202 -8.43 -30.87 -6.03
CA LYS A 202 -7.22 -31.03 -6.87
C LYS A 202 -6.13 -31.73 -6.08
N LYS A 203 -6.28 -33.05 -5.89
CA LYS A 203 -5.40 -33.85 -5.02
C LYS A 203 -3.96 -33.95 -5.48
N ASP A 204 -3.69 -33.66 -6.73
CA ASP A 204 -2.37 -33.57 -7.38
C ASP A 204 -1.65 -32.24 -7.13
N SER A 205 -2.37 -31.23 -6.63
CA SER A 205 -1.77 -29.94 -6.31
C SER A 205 -0.73 -30.06 -5.20
N LEU A 206 0.42 -29.42 -5.39
CA LEU A 206 1.49 -29.28 -4.40
C LEU A 206 1.02 -28.62 -3.11
N MET A 207 -0.04 -27.84 -3.18
CA MET A 207 -0.61 -27.13 -2.03
C MET A 207 -1.05 -28.08 -0.91
N HIS A 208 -1.47 -29.33 -1.23
CA HIS A 208 -1.80 -30.32 -0.22
C HIS A 208 -0.58 -30.76 0.63
N LYS A 209 0.63 -30.65 0.08
CA LYS A 209 1.87 -30.94 0.80
C LYS A 209 2.40 -29.71 1.52
N MET A 210 2.26 -28.52 0.91
CA MET A 210 2.82 -27.27 1.42
C MET A 210 1.99 -26.68 2.57
N ALA A 211 0.66 -26.81 2.51
CA ALA A 211 -0.28 -26.22 3.47
C ALA A 211 -0.80 -27.23 4.50
N GLU A 212 -0.10 -28.35 4.68
CA GLU A 212 -0.58 -29.51 5.43
C GLU A 212 -1.90 -30.06 4.87
N ALA A 213 -2.40 -31.18 5.40
CA ALA A 213 -3.46 -31.95 4.74
C ALA A 213 -4.81 -31.23 4.59
N ASP A 214 -5.09 -30.21 5.39
CA ASP A 214 -6.40 -29.56 5.47
C ASP A 214 -6.51 -28.25 4.65
N LEU A 215 -5.43 -27.81 4.00
CA LEU A 215 -5.35 -26.56 3.23
C LEU A 215 -5.72 -25.28 4.04
N GLN A 216 -5.81 -25.36 5.38
CA GLN A 216 -6.16 -24.21 6.25
C GLN A 216 -5.04 -23.16 6.26
N GLY A 217 -3.80 -23.62 6.17
CA GLY A 217 -2.60 -22.79 6.20
C GLY A 217 -2.23 -22.12 4.89
N ILE A 218 -3.06 -22.21 3.83
CA ILE A 218 -2.75 -21.58 2.54
C ILE A 218 -2.53 -20.09 2.69
N THR A 219 -1.38 -19.62 2.20
CA THR A 219 -1.05 -18.20 2.09
C THR A 219 -0.83 -17.81 0.62
N PRO A 220 -0.97 -16.52 0.25
CA PRO A 220 -0.63 -16.06 -1.09
C PRO A 220 0.82 -16.33 -1.47
N LYS A 221 1.76 -16.29 -0.51
CA LYS A 221 3.15 -16.64 -0.73
C LYS A 221 3.30 -18.12 -1.17
N MET A 222 2.63 -19.04 -0.48
CA MET A 222 2.65 -20.45 -0.84
C MET A 222 2.02 -20.72 -2.23
N LEU A 223 0.98 -19.97 -2.61
CA LEU A 223 0.41 -20.05 -3.96
C LEU A 223 1.45 -19.66 -5.02
N PHE A 224 2.21 -18.58 -4.78
CA PHE A 224 3.27 -18.19 -5.68
C PHE A 224 4.38 -19.26 -5.75
N GLU A 225 4.87 -19.74 -4.62
CA GLU A 225 5.91 -20.77 -4.56
C GLU A 225 5.47 -22.07 -5.27
N ALA A 226 4.21 -22.49 -5.10
CA ALA A 226 3.67 -23.64 -5.81
C ALA A 226 3.56 -23.41 -7.32
N ALA A 227 3.14 -22.21 -7.75
CA ALA A 227 3.07 -21.85 -9.16
C ALA A 227 4.46 -21.87 -9.84
N GLU A 228 5.51 -21.39 -9.15
CA GLU A 228 6.90 -21.48 -9.61
C GLU A 228 7.38 -22.94 -9.77
N LEU A 229 6.87 -23.84 -8.92
CA LEU A 229 7.13 -25.27 -9.02
C LEU A 229 6.25 -26.00 -10.06
N GLY A 230 5.43 -25.25 -10.80
CA GLY A 230 4.61 -25.79 -11.89
C GLY A 230 3.21 -26.23 -11.50
N ASP A 231 2.72 -25.91 -10.28
CA ASP A 231 1.37 -26.27 -9.83
C ASP A 231 0.30 -25.49 -10.61
N GLU A 232 -0.43 -26.21 -11.48
CA GLU A 232 -1.47 -25.59 -12.31
C GLU A 232 -2.65 -25.07 -11.49
N GLY A 233 -2.98 -25.70 -10.37
CA GLY A 233 -4.03 -25.22 -9.48
C GLY A 233 -3.69 -23.87 -8.85
N ALA A 234 -2.46 -23.70 -8.40
CA ALA A 234 -1.97 -22.43 -7.86
C ALA A 234 -1.94 -21.33 -8.94
N LYS A 235 -1.46 -21.66 -10.15
CA LYS A 235 -1.49 -20.73 -11.30
C LYS A 235 -2.91 -20.27 -11.62
N GLU A 236 -3.89 -21.19 -11.67
CA GLU A 236 -5.29 -20.85 -11.91
C GLU A 236 -5.85 -19.89 -10.85
N VAL A 237 -5.51 -20.08 -9.57
CA VAL A 237 -5.94 -19.18 -8.48
C VAL A 237 -5.34 -17.79 -8.64
N LEU A 238 -4.04 -17.69 -8.96
CA LEU A 238 -3.36 -16.43 -9.19
C LEU A 238 -3.91 -15.72 -10.45
N ALA A 239 -4.15 -16.43 -11.52
CA ALA A 239 -4.78 -15.89 -12.72
C ALA A 239 -6.21 -15.40 -12.43
N TRP A 240 -7.00 -16.15 -11.65
CA TRP A 240 -8.32 -15.70 -11.22
C TRP A 240 -8.24 -14.37 -10.43
N ALA A 241 -7.25 -14.22 -9.55
CA ALA A 241 -7.01 -12.95 -8.85
C ALA A 241 -6.70 -11.81 -9.84
N GLY A 242 -5.88 -12.06 -10.84
CA GLY A 242 -5.57 -11.11 -11.91
C GLY A 242 -6.81 -10.71 -12.72
N HIS A 243 -7.70 -11.65 -13.05
CA HIS A 243 -8.97 -11.35 -13.74
C HIS A 243 -9.86 -10.41 -12.90
N LYS A 244 -9.97 -10.64 -11.60
CA LYS A 244 -10.72 -9.74 -10.70
C LYS A 244 -10.11 -8.34 -10.65
N LEU A 245 -8.78 -8.27 -10.57
CA LEU A 245 -8.05 -7.01 -10.58
C LEU A 245 -8.25 -6.23 -11.90
N GLY A 246 -8.15 -6.91 -13.05
CA GLY A 246 -8.37 -6.29 -14.35
C GLY A 246 -9.77 -5.69 -14.51
N CYS A 247 -10.79 -6.35 -13.96
CA CYS A 247 -12.17 -5.87 -13.98
C CYS A 247 -12.31 -4.54 -13.22
N VAL A 248 -11.84 -4.45 -11.97
CA VAL A 248 -11.98 -3.22 -11.17
C VAL A 248 -11.15 -2.07 -11.75
N LEU A 249 -9.96 -2.38 -12.25
CA LEU A 249 -9.08 -1.39 -12.86
C LEU A 249 -9.67 -0.82 -14.16
N GLY A 250 -10.41 -1.62 -14.94
CA GLY A 250 -11.14 -1.13 -16.09
C GLY A 250 -12.15 -0.05 -15.74
N SER A 251 -12.88 -0.24 -14.64
CA SER A 251 -13.83 0.78 -14.14
C SER A 251 -13.09 2.05 -13.70
N ALA A 252 -11.95 1.91 -13.01
CA ALA A 252 -11.14 3.04 -12.58
C ALA A 252 -10.55 3.83 -13.76
N VAL A 253 -10.04 3.14 -14.79
CA VAL A 253 -9.54 3.76 -16.02
C VAL A 253 -10.63 4.53 -16.73
N ASN A 254 -11.83 3.94 -16.88
CA ASN A 254 -12.96 4.61 -17.51
C ASN A 254 -13.40 5.88 -16.77
N LEU A 255 -13.28 5.88 -15.44
CA LEU A 255 -13.67 7.03 -14.61
C LEU A 255 -12.65 8.16 -14.63
N LEU A 256 -11.36 7.80 -14.63
CA LEU A 256 -10.26 8.75 -14.37
C LEU A 256 -9.47 9.12 -15.63
N ASP A 257 -9.58 8.36 -16.74
CA ASP A 257 -8.68 8.42 -17.91
C ASP A 257 -7.20 8.32 -17.56
N ILE A 258 -6.87 7.58 -16.49
CA ILE A 258 -5.49 7.26 -16.12
C ILE A 258 -5.21 5.83 -16.55
N ARG A 259 -4.29 5.64 -17.51
CA ARG A 259 -4.05 4.38 -18.23
C ARG A 259 -2.80 3.64 -17.75
N LYS A 260 -2.07 4.24 -16.81
CA LYS A 260 -0.87 3.63 -16.19
C LYS A 260 -1.24 3.08 -14.83
N ILE A 261 -0.87 1.84 -14.59
CA ILE A 261 -1.24 1.10 -13.38
C ILE A 261 0.03 0.49 -12.80
N VAL A 262 0.26 0.77 -11.52
CA VAL A 262 1.36 0.19 -10.73
C VAL A 262 0.77 -0.76 -9.70
N VAL A 263 1.20 -2.01 -9.70
CA VAL A 263 0.74 -3.03 -8.74
C VAL A 263 1.86 -3.33 -7.77
N GLY A 264 1.61 -3.03 -6.50
CA GLY A 264 2.54 -3.24 -5.38
C GLY A 264 1.96 -4.14 -4.29
N GLY A 265 2.63 -4.17 -3.13
CA GLY A 265 2.26 -5.02 -2.00
C GLY A 265 2.77 -6.46 -2.13
N GLY A 266 2.66 -7.24 -1.05
CA GLY A 266 3.26 -8.57 -0.98
C GLY A 266 2.78 -9.58 -2.03
N LEU A 267 1.51 -9.53 -2.42
CA LEU A 267 0.96 -10.42 -3.45
C LEU A 267 1.44 -10.06 -4.87
N SER A 268 1.89 -8.81 -5.11
CA SER A 268 2.45 -8.43 -6.41
C SER A 268 3.73 -9.21 -6.76
N ALA A 269 4.40 -9.79 -5.75
CA ALA A 269 5.55 -10.69 -5.94
C ALA A 269 5.21 -11.92 -6.81
N ALA A 270 3.92 -12.30 -6.92
CA ALA A 270 3.48 -13.33 -7.85
C ALA A 270 3.67 -12.94 -9.33
N GLY A 271 4.05 -11.68 -9.62
CA GLY A 271 4.49 -11.25 -10.94
C GLY A 271 3.50 -11.55 -12.05
N ASN A 272 3.98 -12.13 -13.12
CA ASN A 272 3.17 -12.39 -14.31
C ASN A 272 2.01 -13.38 -14.10
N TYR A 273 2.04 -14.23 -13.06
CA TYR A 273 0.90 -15.12 -12.74
C TYR A 273 -0.38 -14.31 -12.44
N ILE A 274 -0.25 -13.11 -11.93
CA ILE A 274 -1.38 -12.18 -11.71
C ILE A 274 -1.44 -11.14 -12.82
N LEU A 275 -0.32 -10.53 -13.20
CA LEU A 275 -0.30 -9.36 -14.07
C LEU A 275 -0.72 -9.67 -15.51
N ASP A 276 -0.40 -10.85 -16.04
CA ASP A 276 -0.82 -11.22 -17.41
C ASP A 276 -2.35 -11.40 -17.49
N ALA A 277 -2.94 -12.02 -16.49
CA ALA A 277 -4.39 -12.12 -16.38
C ALA A 277 -5.04 -10.74 -16.15
N THR A 278 -4.39 -9.85 -15.39
CA THR A 278 -4.84 -8.46 -15.22
C THR A 278 -4.84 -7.71 -16.54
N ARG A 279 -3.74 -7.76 -17.30
CA ARG A 279 -3.58 -7.09 -18.60
C ARG A 279 -4.61 -7.59 -19.62
N SER A 280 -4.76 -8.91 -19.74
CA SER A 280 -5.70 -9.53 -20.68
C SER A 280 -7.16 -9.21 -20.34
N THR A 281 -7.49 -9.07 -19.07
CA THR A 281 -8.85 -8.74 -18.63
C THR A 281 -9.15 -7.26 -18.75
N LEU A 282 -8.21 -6.41 -18.34
CA LEU A 282 -8.36 -4.95 -18.30
C LEU A 282 -8.90 -4.40 -19.63
N ILE A 283 -8.36 -4.85 -20.76
CA ILE A 283 -8.75 -4.38 -22.08
C ILE A 283 -10.24 -4.61 -22.39
N HIS A 284 -10.86 -5.64 -21.82
CA HIS A 284 -12.27 -5.94 -22.02
C HIS A 284 -13.22 -5.06 -21.19
N TYR A 285 -12.70 -4.39 -20.16
CA TYR A 285 -13.45 -3.52 -19.26
C TYR A 285 -13.17 -2.03 -19.47
N VAL A 286 -12.30 -1.69 -20.43
CA VAL A 286 -11.97 -0.31 -20.80
C VAL A 286 -12.62 0.02 -22.14
N THR A 287 -13.25 1.19 -22.23
CA THR A 287 -13.86 1.66 -23.51
C THR A 287 -12.80 1.74 -24.61
N PRO A 288 -13.12 1.42 -25.87
CA PRO A 288 -12.14 1.36 -26.96
C PRO A 288 -11.27 2.63 -27.09
N VAL A 289 -11.84 3.81 -26.86
CA VAL A 289 -11.11 5.09 -26.94
C VAL A 289 -10.00 5.23 -25.89
N LEU A 290 -10.10 4.54 -24.76
CA LEU A 290 -9.13 4.57 -23.65
C LEU A 290 -8.16 3.37 -23.66
N GLN A 291 -8.30 2.42 -24.56
CA GLN A 291 -7.44 1.22 -24.59
C GLN A 291 -6.01 1.53 -25.04
N GLY A 292 -5.82 2.59 -25.84
CA GLY A 292 -4.48 2.99 -26.26
C GLY A 292 -3.63 3.47 -25.10
N GLY A 293 -2.41 2.90 -24.95
CA GLY A 293 -1.46 3.29 -23.93
C GLY A 293 -1.73 2.68 -22.54
N LEU A 294 -2.63 1.70 -22.42
CA LEU A 294 -2.77 0.91 -21.19
C LEU A 294 -1.45 0.21 -20.84
N GLU A 295 -1.02 0.35 -19.61
CA GLU A 295 0.19 -0.29 -19.10
C GLU A 295 -0.03 -0.72 -17.64
N VAL A 296 0.30 -1.98 -17.35
CA VAL A 296 0.26 -2.55 -15.99
C VAL A 296 1.65 -3.05 -15.65
N VAL A 297 2.25 -2.46 -14.63
CA VAL A 297 3.61 -2.77 -14.19
C VAL A 297 3.64 -3.15 -12.72
N GLN A 298 4.66 -3.94 -12.36
CA GLN A 298 4.92 -4.31 -10.97
C GLN A 298 5.84 -3.27 -10.31
N GLU A 299 5.51 -2.87 -9.07
CA GLU A 299 6.44 -2.11 -8.23
C GLU A 299 7.60 -3.00 -7.78
N THR A 300 8.83 -2.53 -8.00
CA THR A 300 10.05 -3.30 -7.76
C THR A 300 10.78 -2.96 -6.45
N ARG A 301 10.42 -1.84 -5.81
CA ARG A 301 10.99 -1.43 -4.51
C ARG A 301 10.43 -2.22 -3.32
N GLY A 302 9.46 -3.11 -3.56
CA GLY A 302 8.86 -3.91 -2.52
C GLY A 302 8.17 -3.07 -1.44
N ASN A 303 8.47 -3.37 -0.18
CA ASN A 303 7.84 -2.69 0.95
C ASN A 303 8.51 -1.34 1.33
N ASP A 304 9.63 -0.97 0.70
CA ASP A 304 10.34 0.26 1.06
C ASP A 304 9.64 1.49 0.49
N VAL A 305 8.79 1.30 -0.54
CA VAL A 305 8.11 2.42 -1.19
C VAL A 305 7.23 3.21 -0.22
N GLY A 306 6.68 2.59 0.82
CA GLY A 306 5.90 3.25 1.87
C GLY A 306 6.74 4.26 2.66
N MET A 307 7.91 3.83 3.13
CA MET A 307 8.86 4.71 3.85
C MET A 307 9.40 5.81 2.94
N LEU A 308 9.78 5.46 1.71
CA LEU A 308 10.29 6.40 0.71
C LEU A 308 9.28 7.50 0.43
N GLY A 309 8.03 7.15 0.20
CA GLY A 309 6.97 8.11 -0.08
C GLY A 309 6.57 8.94 1.15
N ALA A 310 6.54 8.33 2.33
CA ALA A 310 6.33 9.06 3.56
C ALA A 310 7.42 10.12 3.78
N GLY A 311 8.69 9.78 3.58
CA GLY A 311 9.80 10.75 3.64
C GLY A 311 9.68 11.83 2.55
N HIS A 312 9.33 11.44 1.31
CA HIS A 312 9.17 12.38 0.21
C HIS A 312 8.02 13.38 0.41
N LEU A 313 6.96 12.98 1.11
CA LEU A 313 5.85 13.86 1.47
C LEU A 313 6.32 15.14 2.18
N VAL A 314 7.38 15.04 2.99
CA VAL A 314 7.98 16.20 3.69
C VAL A 314 8.62 17.16 2.68
N PHE A 315 9.37 16.65 1.71
CA PHE A 315 10.02 17.50 0.70
C PHE A 315 8.97 18.22 -0.16
N GLN A 316 7.96 17.47 -0.62
CA GLN A 316 6.87 18.05 -1.39
C GLN A 316 6.14 19.14 -0.62
N HIS A 317 5.87 18.94 0.68
CA HIS A 317 5.22 19.95 1.52
C HIS A 317 6.07 21.20 1.67
N LEU A 318 7.37 21.07 1.90
CA LEU A 318 8.28 22.22 2.01
C LEU A 318 8.32 23.03 0.71
N ASP A 319 8.36 22.35 -0.45
CA ASP A 319 8.37 23.00 -1.76
C ASP A 319 7.06 23.76 -2.05
N GLU A 320 5.92 23.11 -1.74
CA GLU A 320 4.59 23.72 -1.96
C GLU A 320 4.36 24.98 -1.10
N HIS A 321 5.00 25.07 0.06
CA HIS A 321 4.83 26.20 0.98
C HIS A 321 6.02 27.18 0.96
N GLY A 322 7.03 26.94 0.13
CA GLY A 322 8.22 27.78 0.03
C GLY A 322 9.03 27.85 1.35
N ILE A 323 9.00 26.78 2.15
CA ILE A 323 9.68 26.71 3.44
C ILE A 323 11.12 26.24 3.19
N SER A 324 12.10 27.14 3.40
CA SER A 324 13.50 26.74 3.47
C SER A 324 13.76 26.04 4.81
N PRO A 325 14.39 24.86 4.84
CA PRO A 325 14.88 24.29 6.08
C PRO A 325 16.03 25.18 6.58
N ASP A 326 15.83 25.82 7.72
CA ASP A 326 16.87 26.57 8.43
C ASP A 326 17.92 25.65 9.07
#